data_0ca9dbc454901fbf8f81255bfe4c0b08
#
_entry.id   0ca9dbc454901fbf8f81255bfe4c0b08
#
_cell.length_a   1.000
_cell.length_b   1.000
_cell.length_c   1.000
_cell.angle_alpha   90.00
_cell.angle_beta   90.00
_cell.angle_gamma   90.00
#
_symmetry.space_group_name_H-M   'P 1'
#
loop_
_entity.id
_entity.type
_entity.pdbx_description
1 polymer ?
#
loop_
_entity_poly.entity_id
_entity_poly.type
_entity_poly.pdbx_seq_one_letter_code
_entity_poly.pdbx_strand_id
1 'polypeptide(L)'
;GDRENKARARIRFILQKFGRDEFIRLFEEHLNEVYRTKSLKVFLEDKKEFLEEDIEVESIPNLFNGRIKGRYAYYLHPTNGDLSIKEAKILIEGLKKIPYNLELRISNTQGLFIRNLKGSSIEEFKNLVKDFSKNELENSIACAGSTVCNLGILDSPDMLRTILNHFKDKKELSDH
;
A
#
# COMPACT_ATOMS: atom_id res chain seq x y z
N GLY A 1 15.90 -21.61 -4.52
CA GLY A 1 16.62 -20.57 -5.22
C GLY A 1 18.10 -20.62 -4.91
N ASP A 2 18.89 -20.04 -5.77
CA ASP A 2 20.34 -19.93 -5.59
C ASP A 2 20.62 -18.84 -4.56
N ARG A 3 21.03 -19.25 -3.34
CA ARG A 3 21.32 -18.31 -2.24
C ARG A 3 22.69 -17.64 -2.36
N GLU A 4 23.61 -18.23 -3.11
CA GLU A 4 24.93 -17.67 -3.35
C GLU A 4 24.88 -16.59 -4.41
N ASN A 5 24.06 -16.79 -5.45
CA ASN A 5 23.83 -15.79 -6.50
C ASN A 5 22.44 -15.13 -6.33
N LYS A 6 22.41 -14.03 -5.58
CA LYS A 6 21.16 -13.29 -5.29
C LYS A 6 20.43 -12.80 -6.55
N ALA A 7 21.15 -12.52 -7.64
CA ALA A 7 20.53 -12.15 -8.91
C ALA A 7 19.71 -13.30 -9.53
N ARG A 8 20.02 -14.55 -9.19
CA ARG A 8 19.32 -15.77 -9.64
C ARG A 8 18.48 -16.44 -8.54
N ALA A 9 18.22 -15.76 -7.43
CA ALA A 9 17.44 -16.30 -6.31
C ALA A 9 15.93 -16.31 -6.55
N ARG A 10 15.42 -15.71 -7.63
CA ARG A 10 13.98 -15.66 -7.93
C ARG A 10 13.48 -17.01 -8.44
N ILE A 11 12.22 -17.34 -8.10
CA ILE A 11 11.53 -18.60 -8.46
C ILE A 11 11.61 -18.93 -9.96
N ARG A 12 11.52 -17.92 -10.84
CA ARG A 12 11.62 -18.10 -12.29
C ARG A 12 12.91 -18.81 -12.75
N PHE A 13 14.01 -18.63 -12.02
CA PHE A 13 15.28 -19.28 -12.37
C PHE A 13 15.32 -20.76 -11.98
N ILE A 14 14.54 -21.18 -11.01
CA ILE A 14 14.33 -22.60 -10.69
C ILE A 14 13.59 -23.26 -11.84
N LEU A 15 12.50 -22.63 -12.32
CA LEU A 15 11.74 -23.10 -13.46
C LEU A 15 12.62 -23.20 -14.73
N GLN A 16 13.45 -22.19 -14.99
CA GLN A 16 14.38 -22.19 -16.13
C GLN A 16 15.44 -23.30 -16.03
N LYS A 17 15.91 -23.60 -14.81
CA LYS A 17 16.97 -24.61 -14.58
C LYS A 17 16.46 -26.04 -14.72
N PHE A 18 15.28 -26.32 -14.19
CA PHE A 18 14.78 -27.69 -14.07
C PHE A 18 13.66 -28.02 -15.06
N GLY A 19 13.09 -27.03 -15.74
CA GLY A 19 11.90 -27.19 -16.57
C GLY A 19 10.62 -27.25 -15.75
N ARG A 20 9.48 -27.23 -16.45
CA ARG A 20 8.14 -27.12 -15.83
C ARG A 20 7.79 -28.35 -14.98
N ASP A 21 8.00 -29.55 -15.50
CA ASP A 21 7.52 -30.76 -14.85
C ASP A 21 8.29 -31.04 -13.55
N GLU A 22 9.61 -30.90 -13.60
CA GLU A 22 10.44 -31.04 -12.40
C GLU A 22 10.20 -29.93 -11.39
N PHE A 23 9.92 -28.70 -11.83
CA PHE A 23 9.53 -27.60 -10.94
C PHE A 23 8.23 -27.94 -10.20
N ILE A 24 7.20 -28.46 -10.89
CA ILE A 24 5.93 -28.86 -10.28
C ILE A 24 6.18 -29.98 -9.26
N ARG A 25 6.92 -31.02 -9.63
CA ARG A 25 7.26 -32.13 -8.74
C ARG A 25 7.93 -31.64 -7.45
N LEU A 26 8.95 -30.80 -7.56
CA LEU A 26 9.66 -30.21 -6.39
C LEU A 26 8.74 -29.31 -5.54
N PHE A 27 7.86 -28.56 -6.18
CA PHE A 27 6.89 -27.72 -5.48
C PHE A 27 5.91 -28.57 -4.65
N GLU A 28 5.34 -29.61 -5.25
CA GLU A 28 4.38 -30.51 -4.58
C GLU A 28 5.05 -31.27 -3.43
N GLU A 29 6.29 -31.72 -3.61
CA GLU A 29 7.05 -32.38 -2.57
C GLU A 29 7.24 -31.46 -1.33
N HIS A 30 7.71 -30.22 -1.55
CA HIS A 30 7.86 -29.26 -0.47
C HIS A 30 6.53 -28.79 0.13
N LEU A 31 5.49 -28.65 -0.67
CA LEU A 31 4.15 -28.32 -0.18
C LEU A 31 3.63 -29.42 0.76
N ASN A 32 3.79 -30.68 0.40
CA ASN A 32 3.40 -31.81 1.24
C ASN A 32 4.19 -31.86 2.54
N GLU A 33 5.48 -31.52 2.51
CA GLU A 33 6.31 -31.40 3.71
C GLU A 33 5.78 -30.31 4.63
N VAL A 34 5.45 -29.13 4.09
CA VAL A 34 4.88 -28.02 4.85
C VAL A 34 3.53 -28.38 5.45
N TYR A 35 2.64 -29.06 4.70
CA TYR A 35 1.35 -29.53 5.23
C TYR A 35 1.46 -30.47 6.42
N ARG A 36 2.53 -31.29 6.49
CA ARG A 36 2.78 -32.19 7.63
C ARG A 36 3.21 -31.43 8.89
N THR A 37 3.83 -30.27 8.74
CA THR A 37 4.47 -29.54 9.84
C THR A 37 3.72 -28.26 10.24
N LYS A 38 2.88 -27.73 9.36
CA LYS A 38 2.18 -26.44 9.57
C LYS A 38 0.74 -26.51 9.07
N SER A 39 -0.17 -25.85 9.78
CA SER A 39 -1.51 -25.60 9.27
C SER A 39 -1.45 -24.40 8.30
N LEU A 40 -1.83 -24.64 7.04
CA LEU A 40 -1.96 -23.58 6.02
C LEU A 40 -3.41 -23.08 5.91
N LYS A 41 -4.29 -23.44 6.85
CA LYS A 41 -5.66 -22.94 6.86
C LYS A 41 -5.66 -21.46 7.18
N VAL A 42 -6.16 -20.67 6.25
CA VAL A 42 -6.44 -19.23 6.46
C VAL A 42 -7.90 -19.14 6.88
N PHE A 43 -8.15 -18.70 8.10
CA PHE A 43 -9.48 -18.36 8.57
C PHE A 43 -9.80 -16.94 8.13
N LEU A 44 -10.61 -16.80 7.10
CA LEU A 44 -11.22 -15.53 6.74
C LEU A 44 -12.49 -15.40 7.57
N GLU A 45 -12.53 -14.41 8.45
CA GLU A 45 -13.79 -14.02 9.08
C GLU A 45 -14.68 -13.42 7.99
N ASP A 46 -15.82 -14.04 7.73
CA ASP A 46 -16.87 -13.50 6.86
C ASP A 46 -17.52 -12.30 7.60
N LYS A 47 -16.86 -11.17 7.61
CA LYS A 47 -17.48 -9.91 8.06
C LYS A 47 -18.42 -9.41 6.98
N LYS A 48 -19.63 -9.93 6.96
CA LYS A 48 -20.77 -9.32 6.25
C LYS A 48 -21.24 -8.11 7.06
N GLU A 49 -20.50 -7.01 7.02
CA GLU A 49 -21.05 -5.74 7.47
C GLU A 49 -21.99 -5.22 6.37
N PHE A 50 -23.27 -5.11 6.69
CA PHE A 50 -24.21 -4.33 5.88
C PHE A 50 -23.88 -2.85 6.15
N LEU A 51 -23.20 -2.23 5.20
CA LEU A 51 -22.91 -0.81 5.27
C LEU A 51 -24.16 -0.05 4.80
N GLU A 52 -24.65 0.84 5.64
CA GLU A 52 -25.72 1.75 5.27
C GLU A 52 -25.23 2.86 4.32
N GLU A 53 -26.12 3.39 3.51
CA GLU A 53 -25.89 4.58 2.70
C GLU A 53 -25.60 5.80 3.59
N ASP A 54 -24.96 6.80 3.02
CA ASP A 54 -24.69 8.07 3.68
C ASP A 54 -24.81 9.22 2.65
N ILE A 55 -24.53 10.45 3.06
CA ILE A 55 -24.57 11.60 2.16
C ILE A 55 -23.48 11.51 1.09
N GLU A 56 -23.81 12.00 -0.09
CA GLU A 56 -22.83 12.15 -1.18
C GLU A 56 -22.04 13.44 -0.98
N VAL A 57 -20.75 13.38 -1.28
CA VAL A 57 -19.86 14.55 -1.25
C VAL A 57 -19.26 14.80 -2.63
N GLU A 58 -18.84 16.03 -2.88
CA GLU A 58 -18.16 16.39 -4.11
C GLU A 58 -16.85 15.61 -4.25
N SER A 59 -16.45 15.42 -5.50
CA SER A 59 -15.17 14.76 -5.82
C SER A 59 -14.00 15.61 -5.30
N ILE A 60 -13.13 14.97 -4.56
CA ILE A 60 -11.87 15.56 -4.09
C ILE A 60 -10.71 14.63 -4.46
N PRO A 61 -9.48 15.13 -4.59
CA PRO A 61 -8.31 14.31 -4.88
C PRO A 61 -8.19 13.14 -3.91
N ASN A 62 -7.78 11.99 -4.41
CA ASN A 62 -7.57 10.75 -3.65
C ASN A 62 -8.81 10.14 -3.00
N LEU A 63 -10.01 10.69 -3.20
CA LEU A 63 -11.28 10.13 -2.73
C LEU A 63 -11.99 9.38 -3.86
N PHE A 64 -12.31 8.12 -3.61
CA PHE A 64 -12.96 7.22 -4.58
C PHE A 64 -14.32 6.78 -4.06
N ASN A 65 -15.31 6.75 -4.94
CA ASN A 65 -16.62 6.23 -4.60
C ASN A 65 -16.55 4.75 -4.19
N GLY A 66 -17.21 4.41 -3.10
CA GLY A 66 -17.47 3.03 -2.70
C GLY A 66 -18.57 2.38 -3.57
N ARG A 67 -18.85 1.11 -3.30
CA ARG A 67 -19.98 0.41 -3.94
C ARG A 67 -21.35 0.84 -3.40
N ILE A 68 -21.37 1.42 -2.22
CA ILE A 68 -22.56 1.86 -1.53
C ILE A 68 -22.59 3.38 -1.58
N LYS A 69 -23.74 3.94 -1.86
CA LYS A 69 -23.96 5.39 -1.98
C LYS A 69 -23.54 6.11 -0.71
N GLY A 70 -22.79 7.21 -0.86
CA GLY A 70 -22.26 7.97 0.27
C GLY A 70 -21.16 7.27 1.09
N ARG A 71 -20.58 6.16 0.56
CA ARG A 71 -19.41 5.50 1.12
C ARG A 71 -18.22 5.66 0.22
N TYR A 72 -17.05 5.89 0.82
CA TYR A 72 -15.85 6.27 0.11
C TYR A 72 -14.63 5.45 0.55
N ALA A 73 -13.63 5.46 -0.32
CA ALA A 73 -12.29 5.03 0.00
C ALA A 73 -11.32 6.18 -0.27
N TYR A 74 -10.47 6.50 0.68
CA TYR A 74 -9.43 7.50 0.51
C TYR A 74 -8.08 6.83 0.32
N TYR A 75 -7.34 7.25 -0.71
CA TYR A 75 -5.98 6.80 -0.94
C TYR A 75 -5.00 7.75 -0.26
N LEU A 76 -4.31 7.26 0.75
CA LEU A 76 -3.26 7.97 1.47
C LEU A 76 -1.90 7.44 1.00
N HIS A 77 -1.06 8.31 0.48
CA HIS A 77 0.29 7.97 0.05
C HIS A 77 1.31 8.69 0.93
N PRO A 78 2.02 7.97 1.81
CA PRO A 78 3.16 8.55 2.52
C PRO A 78 4.30 8.83 1.54
N THR A 79 5.04 9.89 1.75
CA THR A 79 6.21 10.22 0.91
C THR A 79 7.20 9.05 0.90
N ASN A 80 7.61 8.59 -0.28
CA ASN A 80 8.43 7.39 -0.47
C ASN A 80 7.79 6.08 0.01
N GLY A 81 6.51 6.05 0.32
CA GLY A 81 5.88 4.90 0.96
C GLY A 81 6.28 4.70 2.43
N ASP A 82 6.98 5.66 3.01
CA ASP A 82 7.48 5.61 4.38
C ASP A 82 6.53 6.36 5.32
N LEU A 83 6.01 5.66 6.31
CA LEU A 83 5.19 6.23 7.37
C LEU A 83 6.02 6.24 8.66
N SER A 84 6.38 7.43 9.13
CA SER A 84 7.09 7.56 10.40
C SER A 84 6.21 7.10 11.57
N ILE A 85 6.85 6.70 12.67
CA ILE A 85 6.13 6.31 13.90
C ILE A 85 5.22 7.42 14.40
N LYS A 86 5.64 8.68 14.26
CA LYS A 86 4.85 9.86 14.66
C LYS A 86 3.60 9.98 13.79
N GLU A 87 3.74 9.91 12.47
CA GLU A 87 2.61 9.98 11.52
C GLU A 87 1.67 8.80 11.70
N ALA A 88 2.20 7.58 11.88
CA ALA A 88 1.40 6.39 12.15
C ALA A 88 0.56 6.55 13.43
N LYS A 89 1.12 7.10 14.51
CA LYS A 89 0.38 7.37 15.74
C LYS A 89 -0.72 8.40 15.53
N ILE A 90 -0.43 9.52 14.86
CA ILE A 90 -1.44 10.55 14.57
C ILE A 90 -2.58 9.95 13.74
N LEU A 91 -2.26 9.18 12.71
CA LEU A 91 -3.25 8.54 11.85
C LEU A 91 -4.12 7.55 12.66
N ILE A 92 -3.50 6.65 13.44
CA ILE A 92 -4.22 5.66 14.24
C ILE A 92 -5.11 6.32 15.28
N GLU A 93 -4.61 7.32 15.99
CA GLU A 93 -5.39 8.05 17.00
C GLU A 93 -6.57 8.81 16.38
N GLY A 94 -6.37 9.40 15.21
CA GLY A 94 -7.44 10.06 14.46
C GLY A 94 -8.49 9.07 13.97
N LEU A 95 -8.07 7.96 13.34
CA LEU A 95 -8.99 6.93 12.84
C LEU A 95 -9.80 6.26 13.97
N LYS A 96 -9.22 6.08 15.16
CA LYS A 96 -9.93 5.53 16.32
C LYS A 96 -11.06 6.43 16.84
N LYS A 97 -11.06 7.73 16.53
CA LYS A 97 -12.15 8.65 16.91
C LYS A 97 -13.38 8.49 16.03
N ILE A 98 -13.22 7.90 14.86
CA ILE A 98 -14.33 7.64 13.93
C ILE A 98 -15.19 6.52 14.51
N PRO A 99 -16.49 6.75 14.79
CA PRO A 99 -17.33 5.86 15.60
C PRO A 99 -17.92 4.68 14.81
N TYR A 100 -17.25 4.22 13.75
CA TYR A 100 -17.67 3.07 12.94
C TYR A 100 -16.45 2.35 12.36
N ASN A 101 -16.66 1.12 11.89
CA ASN A 101 -15.56 0.30 11.39
C ASN A 101 -15.01 0.81 10.07
N LEU A 102 -13.71 1.05 10.06
CA LEU A 102 -12.93 1.35 8.89
C LEU A 102 -12.09 0.13 8.48
N GLU A 103 -11.84 0.00 7.20
CA GLU A 103 -10.95 -1.02 6.66
C GLU A 103 -9.70 -0.35 6.10
N LEU A 104 -8.52 -0.82 6.53
CA LEU A 104 -7.23 -0.39 5.98
C LEU A 104 -6.70 -1.44 5.04
N ARG A 105 -6.31 -1.03 3.83
CA ARG A 105 -5.67 -1.90 2.84
C ARG A 105 -4.39 -1.29 2.32
N ILE A 106 -3.31 -2.05 2.37
CA ILE A 106 -2.04 -1.67 1.75
C ILE A 106 -2.16 -1.79 0.24
N SER A 107 -1.72 -0.76 -0.47
CA SER A 107 -1.65 -0.73 -1.93
C SER A 107 -0.31 -1.29 -2.43
N ASN A 108 -0.29 -1.82 -3.64
CA ASN A 108 0.93 -2.17 -4.36
C ASN A 108 1.70 -0.93 -4.88
N THR A 109 1.14 0.26 -4.72
CA THR A 109 1.73 1.56 -5.06
C THR A 109 2.26 2.30 -3.83
N GLN A 110 2.71 1.58 -2.81
CA GLN A 110 3.33 2.11 -1.58
C GLN A 110 2.41 3.01 -0.74
N GLY A 111 1.09 2.91 -0.90
CA GLY A 111 0.11 3.69 -0.17
C GLY A 111 -0.88 2.84 0.63
N LEU A 112 -1.84 3.50 1.23
CA LEU A 112 -2.91 2.92 2.03
C LEU A 112 -4.27 3.36 1.49
N PHE A 113 -5.20 2.41 1.35
CA PHE A 113 -6.62 2.73 1.22
C PHE A 113 -7.29 2.68 2.58
N ILE A 114 -7.95 3.76 2.96
CA ILE A 114 -8.83 3.85 4.12
C ILE A 114 -10.25 3.78 3.58
N ARG A 115 -10.93 2.66 3.82
CA ARG A 115 -12.22 2.31 3.22
C ARG A 115 -13.35 2.41 4.22
N ASN A 116 -14.56 2.42 3.70
CA ASN A 116 -15.82 2.55 4.44
C ASN A 116 -16.05 3.93 5.08
N LEU A 117 -15.34 4.96 4.61
CA LEU A 117 -15.57 6.33 5.06
C LEU A 117 -16.98 6.76 4.70
N LYS A 118 -17.70 7.35 5.67
CA LYS A 118 -18.99 7.98 5.47
C LYS A 118 -18.79 9.36 4.87
N GLY A 119 -19.66 9.76 3.92
CA GLY A 119 -19.67 11.11 3.37
C GLY A 119 -19.78 12.18 4.45
N SER A 120 -20.63 11.93 5.47
CA SER A 120 -20.78 12.81 6.62
C SER A 120 -19.52 13.04 7.45
N SER A 121 -18.51 12.17 7.33
CA SER A 121 -17.25 12.27 8.08
C SER A 121 -16.08 12.77 7.24
N ILE A 122 -16.27 13.06 5.94
CA ILE A 122 -15.16 13.39 5.03
C ILE A 122 -14.45 14.67 5.44
N GLU A 123 -15.17 15.70 5.87
CA GLU A 123 -14.54 16.98 6.27
C GLU A 123 -13.63 16.81 7.51
N GLU A 124 -14.06 16.04 8.50
CA GLU A 124 -13.22 15.73 9.67
C GLU A 124 -12.02 14.90 9.25
N PHE A 125 -12.24 13.91 8.39
CA PHE A 125 -11.18 13.04 7.87
C PHE A 125 -10.13 13.81 7.05
N LYS A 126 -10.52 14.79 6.21
CA LYS A 126 -9.61 15.66 5.47
C LYS A 126 -8.65 16.39 6.40
N ASN A 127 -9.14 16.88 7.52
CA ASN A 127 -8.30 17.54 8.52
C ASN A 127 -7.26 16.60 9.13
N LEU A 128 -7.59 15.32 9.29
CA LEU A 128 -6.66 14.30 9.78
C LEU A 128 -5.53 14.03 8.79
N VAL A 129 -5.82 14.01 7.49
CA VAL A 129 -4.85 13.61 6.45
C VAL A 129 -4.20 14.78 5.72
N LYS A 130 -4.50 16.02 6.08
CA LYS A 130 -4.03 17.23 5.37
C LYS A 130 -2.51 17.38 5.26
N ASP A 131 -1.76 16.78 6.17
CA ASP A 131 -0.29 16.84 6.20
C ASP A 131 0.38 15.69 5.46
N PHE A 132 -0.41 14.72 4.99
CA PHE A 132 0.05 13.66 4.08
C PHE A 132 0.07 14.17 2.64
N SER A 133 0.27 13.32 1.65
CA SER A 133 0.49 13.74 0.25
C SER A 133 -0.47 14.86 -0.20
N LYS A 134 0.10 15.96 -0.67
CA LYS A 134 -0.62 17.20 -1.01
C LYS A 134 -0.85 17.36 -2.51
N ASN A 135 -0.10 16.64 -3.33
CA ASN A 135 -0.16 16.71 -4.78
C ASN A 135 0.23 15.39 -5.44
N GLU A 136 0.02 15.27 -6.74
CA GLU A 136 0.32 14.06 -7.51
C GLU A 136 1.81 13.69 -7.52
N LEU A 137 2.70 14.68 -7.49
CA LEU A 137 4.14 14.44 -7.46
C LEU A 137 4.55 13.72 -6.17
N GLU A 138 3.90 14.04 -5.04
CA GLU A 138 4.13 13.37 -3.76
C GLU A 138 3.63 11.92 -3.73
N ASN A 139 2.74 11.55 -4.66
CA ASN A 139 2.31 10.17 -4.89
C ASN A 139 3.31 9.34 -5.72
N SER A 140 4.47 9.91 -6.05
CA SER A 140 5.52 9.20 -6.79
C SER A 140 6.08 8.03 -5.99
N ILE A 141 6.47 6.99 -6.74
CA ILE A 141 6.94 5.72 -6.17
C ILE A 141 8.45 5.59 -6.42
N ALA A 142 9.21 5.29 -5.38
CA ALA A 142 10.62 4.93 -5.49
C ALA A 142 10.86 3.48 -5.03
N CYS A 143 11.78 2.81 -5.68
CA CYS A 143 12.25 1.51 -5.16
C CYS A 143 13.15 1.72 -3.93
N ALA A 144 13.45 0.63 -3.20
CA ALA A 144 14.28 0.69 -1.99
C ALA A 144 15.71 1.23 -2.22
N GLY A 145 16.20 1.26 -3.47
CA GLY A 145 17.50 1.79 -3.83
C GLY A 145 18.70 1.02 -3.28
N SER A 146 19.90 1.59 -3.44
CA SER A 146 21.17 0.97 -3.10
C SER A 146 21.38 0.76 -1.60
N THR A 147 20.64 1.47 -0.75
CA THR A 147 20.74 1.34 0.72
C THR A 147 20.25 -0.02 1.21
N VAL A 148 19.35 -0.68 0.48
CA VAL A 148 18.74 -1.96 0.84
C VAL A 148 18.92 -3.00 -0.25
N CYS A 149 18.87 -2.59 -1.51
CA CYS A 149 18.94 -3.48 -2.68
C CYS A 149 20.38 -3.69 -3.14
N ASN A 150 20.89 -4.93 -3.05
CA ASN A 150 22.25 -5.25 -3.52
C ASN A 150 22.47 -5.08 -5.04
N LEU A 151 21.40 -4.88 -5.81
CA LEU A 151 21.45 -4.59 -7.25
C LEU A 151 21.21 -3.10 -7.53
N GLY A 152 20.93 -2.32 -6.48
CA GLY A 152 20.69 -0.90 -6.59
C GLY A 152 21.98 -0.14 -6.84
N ILE A 153 21.99 0.77 -7.82
CA ILE A 153 23.12 1.65 -8.12
C ILE A 153 22.91 3.02 -7.45
N LEU A 154 21.65 3.45 -7.35
CA LEU A 154 21.26 4.75 -6.80
C LEU A 154 20.46 4.59 -5.52
N ASP A 155 20.55 5.56 -4.62
CA ASP A 155 19.61 5.76 -3.52
C ASP A 155 18.33 6.41 -4.08
N SER A 156 17.40 5.56 -4.54
CA SER A 156 16.17 6.01 -5.17
C SER A 156 15.27 6.82 -4.23
N PRO A 157 15.11 6.46 -2.93
CA PRO A 157 14.38 7.28 -1.98
C PRO A 157 14.95 8.68 -1.79
N ASP A 158 16.29 8.82 -1.75
CA ASP A 158 16.94 10.12 -1.60
C ASP A 158 16.82 10.96 -2.87
N MET A 159 16.95 10.33 -4.03
CA MET A 159 16.69 10.98 -5.31
C MET A 159 15.26 11.52 -5.39
N LEU A 160 14.26 10.74 -4.98
CA LEU A 160 12.87 11.21 -4.97
C LEU A 160 12.69 12.39 -4.01
N ARG A 161 13.28 12.35 -2.80
CA ARG A 161 13.26 13.49 -1.87
C ARG A 161 13.87 14.76 -2.49
N THR A 162 14.97 14.60 -3.21
CA THR A 162 15.63 15.71 -3.93
C THR A 162 14.72 16.31 -4.99
N ILE A 163 14.04 15.48 -5.78
CA ILE A 163 13.07 15.91 -6.80
C ILE A 163 11.90 16.65 -6.13
N LEU A 164 11.29 16.08 -5.10
CA LEU A 164 10.17 16.69 -4.39
C LEU A 164 10.55 18.06 -3.79
N ASN A 165 11.74 18.17 -3.20
CA ASN A 165 12.23 19.44 -2.66
C ASN A 165 12.48 20.47 -3.76
N HIS A 166 13.01 20.07 -4.91
CA HIS A 166 13.25 20.97 -6.05
C HIS A 166 11.95 21.57 -6.61
N PHE A 167 10.88 20.78 -6.62
CA PHE A 167 9.59 21.18 -7.19
C PHE A 167 8.58 21.71 -6.15
N LYS A 168 8.94 21.72 -4.87
CA LYS A 168 8.05 22.09 -3.77
C LYS A 168 7.36 23.47 -3.93
N ASP A 169 8.06 24.43 -4.50
CA ASP A 169 7.58 25.81 -4.67
C ASP A 169 7.07 26.12 -6.09
N LYS A 170 7.07 25.11 -6.98
CA LYS A 170 6.60 25.27 -8.37
C LYS A 170 5.12 24.94 -8.47
N LYS A 171 4.28 25.99 -8.37
CA LYS A 171 2.80 25.87 -8.45
C LYS A 171 2.27 25.20 -9.72
N GLU A 172 3.00 25.26 -10.81
CA GLU A 172 2.59 24.69 -12.12
C GLU A 172 2.42 23.15 -12.10
N LEU A 173 2.96 22.46 -11.09
CA LEU A 173 2.86 20.99 -10.95
C LEU A 173 1.85 20.57 -9.86
N SER A 174 1.24 21.52 -9.16
CA SER A 174 0.28 21.23 -8.08
C SER A 174 -1.18 21.31 -8.50
N ASP A 175 -1.47 21.79 -9.71
CA ASP A 175 -2.83 22.15 -10.15
C ASP A 175 -3.41 21.23 -11.25
N HIS A 176 -2.90 19.99 -11.35
CA HIS A 176 -3.43 18.96 -12.28
C HIS A 176 -3.97 17.74 -11.55
#